data_31edb3aa69aed756e8c3b04883f3377e
#
_entry.id   31edb3aa69aed756e8c3b04883f3377e
#
_cell.length_a   1.000
_cell.length_b   1.000
_cell.length_c   1.000
_cell.angle_alpha   90.00
_cell.angle_beta   90.00
_cell.angle_gamma   90.00
#
_symmetry.space_group_name_H-M   'P 1'
#
loop_
_entity.id
_entity.type
_entity.pdbx_description
1 polymer ?
#
loop_
_entity_poly.entity_id
_entity_poly.type
_entity_poly.pdbx_seq_one_letter_code
_entity_poly.pdbx_strand_id
1 'polypeptide(L)'
;MTEREQEKAYLHWLYRTAGVGSRGFMRRMEQAGTAREIYEMARAGILEDRLDVRYKEKAQKLQVAARTEDVTGEYERMRERGISLLTLQDAAYPRKLAAVRDAPYVLYYAGRLPEEERGAIALIGTRKCSAYGRAMAGEFGAALAEAGILIVSGMARGIDGIGQWAALQAGGYSLGVFGCGVDICYPSENMPLYERLLAEGGVCSEYPPGTAPRAALFPPRNRIISGLCDGVLVIEAKERSGTLITVDMALEQGREVYALPGRATDALSVGCNRLIRQGAALVTSPEEVLEELQAEPTRSASAAVCVQQSLFLPEGLPGELLKLLDYTPKPLELLQEAYREAYKTPVTVSGLCHGLLQLCAAGYAGQTAGAYYLTGVRHT
;
A
#
# COMPACT_ATOMS: atom_id res chain seq x y z
N MET A 1 8.10 33.25 -3.78
CA MET A 1 7.12 32.30 -4.37
C MET A 1 6.83 32.68 -5.81
N THR A 2 6.84 31.70 -6.73
CA THR A 2 6.40 31.88 -8.12
C THR A 2 4.86 32.02 -8.18
N GLU A 3 4.30 32.49 -9.27
CA GLU A 3 2.84 32.56 -9.46
C GLU A 3 2.16 31.19 -9.29
N ARG A 4 2.80 30.13 -9.79
CA ARG A 4 2.34 28.75 -9.64
C ARG A 4 2.35 28.27 -8.17
N GLU A 5 3.34 28.66 -7.40
CA GLU A 5 3.39 28.35 -5.96
C GLU A 5 2.33 29.12 -5.16
N GLN A 6 2.06 30.37 -5.57
CA GLN A 6 0.95 31.15 -4.98
C GLN A 6 -0.40 30.46 -5.24
N GLU A 7 -0.66 29.99 -6.47
CA GLU A 7 -1.88 29.27 -6.79
C GLU A 7 -1.99 27.98 -5.95
N LYS A 8 -0.88 27.25 -5.74
CA LYS A 8 -0.87 26.07 -4.85
C LYS A 8 -1.18 26.43 -3.39
N ALA A 9 -0.74 27.61 -2.91
CA ALA A 9 -1.09 28.05 -1.56
C ALA A 9 -2.60 28.30 -1.42
N TYR A 10 -3.23 28.93 -2.41
CA TYR A 10 -4.69 29.10 -2.43
C TYR A 10 -5.44 27.79 -2.58
N LEU A 11 -4.94 26.84 -3.37
CA LEU A 11 -5.50 25.49 -3.47
C LEU A 11 -5.41 24.75 -2.12
N HIS A 12 -4.26 24.82 -1.45
CA HIS A 12 -4.09 24.23 -0.12
C HIS A 12 -5.12 24.80 0.87
N TRP A 13 -5.26 26.13 0.93
CA TRP A 13 -6.27 26.80 1.75
C TRP A 13 -7.69 26.32 1.42
N LEU A 14 -8.05 26.26 0.13
CA LEU A 14 -9.36 25.84 -0.32
C LEU A 14 -9.69 24.39 0.10
N TYR A 15 -8.74 23.47 -0.11
CA TYR A 15 -8.91 22.06 0.24
C TYR A 15 -8.96 21.83 1.74
N ARG A 16 -8.15 22.55 2.51
CA ARG A 16 -8.13 22.47 3.97
C ARG A 16 -9.44 23.00 4.59
N THR A 17 -9.95 24.11 4.08
CA THR A 17 -11.11 24.80 4.64
C THR A 17 -12.43 24.17 4.19
N ALA A 18 -12.58 23.86 2.90
CA ALA A 18 -13.82 23.32 2.35
C ALA A 18 -13.96 21.81 2.53
N GLY A 19 -12.83 21.09 2.72
CA GLY A 19 -12.75 19.64 2.81
C GLY A 19 -12.88 18.95 1.45
N VAL A 20 -12.12 17.89 1.26
CA VAL A 20 -12.04 17.09 0.01
C VAL A 20 -13.33 16.28 -0.27
N GLY A 21 -14.14 16.04 0.74
CA GLY A 21 -15.31 15.13 0.69
C GLY A 21 -16.48 15.57 -0.17
N SER A 22 -16.38 16.66 -0.94
CA SER A 22 -17.43 17.07 -1.87
C SER A 22 -16.84 17.37 -3.24
N ARG A 23 -16.59 16.28 -4.01
CA ARG A 23 -16.16 16.39 -5.42
C ARG A 23 -17.04 17.35 -6.21
N GLY A 24 -18.35 17.37 -5.95
CA GLY A 24 -19.29 18.30 -6.58
C GLY A 24 -19.01 19.77 -6.23
N PHE A 25 -18.58 20.04 -4.99
CA PHE A 25 -18.18 21.38 -4.58
C PHE A 25 -16.87 21.80 -5.24
N MET A 26 -15.84 20.94 -5.21
CA MET A 26 -14.55 21.24 -5.83
C MET A 26 -14.67 21.47 -7.34
N ARG A 27 -15.43 20.61 -8.04
CA ARG A 27 -15.73 20.80 -9.46
C ARG A 27 -16.47 22.12 -9.76
N ARG A 28 -17.32 22.58 -8.86
CA ARG A 28 -17.96 23.90 -8.97
C ARG A 28 -16.96 25.03 -8.77
N MET A 29 -16.01 24.86 -7.83
CA MET A 29 -14.97 25.84 -7.59
C MET A 29 -14.06 25.97 -8.82
N GLU A 30 -13.63 24.87 -9.40
CA GLU A 30 -12.86 24.84 -10.66
C GLU A 30 -13.59 25.56 -11.81
N GLN A 31 -14.93 25.50 -11.86
CA GLN A 31 -15.74 26.22 -12.84
C GLN A 31 -15.90 27.72 -12.49
N ALA A 32 -15.72 28.09 -11.23
CA ALA A 32 -15.86 29.48 -10.78
C ALA A 32 -14.59 30.31 -11.01
N GLY A 33 -13.43 29.68 -11.26
CA GLY A 33 -12.15 30.34 -11.49
C GLY A 33 -10.96 29.63 -10.85
N THR A 34 -9.83 30.32 -10.84
CA THR A 34 -8.60 29.89 -10.14
C THR A 34 -8.82 29.90 -8.63
N ALA A 35 -7.97 29.18 -7.90
CA ALA A 35 -8.05 29.15 -6.43
C ALA A 35 -7.82 30.55 -5.85
N ARG A 36 -6.97 31.36 -6.48
CA ARG A 36 -6.78 32.76 -6.12
C ARG A 36 -8.04 33.58 -6.29
N GLU A 37 -8.73 33.48 -7.42
CA GLU A 37 -9.99 34.20 -7.66
C GLU A 37 -11.07 33.80 -6.64
N ILE A 38 -11.14 32.49 -6.30
CA ILE A 38 -12.05 32.01 -5.26
C ILE A 38 -11.69 32.61 -3.90
N TYR A 39 -10.42 32.71 -3.56
CA TYR A 39 -9.96 33.35 -2.34
C TYR A 39 -10.33 34.84 -2.31
N GLU A 40 -10.13 35.57 -3.41
CA GLU A 40 -10.48 36.99 -3.52
C GLU A 40 -11.99 37.21 -3.38
N MET A 41 -12.81 36.38 -4.02
CA MET A 41 -14.28 36.39 -3.86
C MET A 41 -14.70 36.08 -2.42
N ALA A 42 -14.05 35.10 -1.77
CA ALA A 42 -14.32 34.77 -0.38
C ALA A 42 -13.96 35.94 0.56
N ARG A 43 -12.81 36.57 0.35
CA ARG A 43 -12.33 37.73 1.13
C ARG A 43 -13.25 38.94 0.96
N ALA A 44 -13.77 39.17 -0.26
CA ALA A 44 -14.74 40.22 -0.57
C ALA A 44 -16.14 39.92 -0.02
N GLY A 45 -16.44 38.70 0.38
CA GLY A 45 -17.74 38.28 0.90
C GLY A 45 -18.81 38.00 -0.14
N ILE A 46 -18.43 37.88 -1.41
CA ILE A 46 -19.37 37.66 -2.55
C ILE A 46 -19.43 36.20 -3.01
N LEU A 47 -18.66 35.29 -2.39
CA LEU A 47 -18.61 33.88 -2.80
C LEU A 47 -19.95 33.16 -2.59
N GLU A 48 -20.70 33.54 -1.55
CA GLU A 48 -22.01 32.95 -1.23
C GLU A 48 -23.03 33.16 -2.33
N ASP A 49 -23.02 34.35 -2.98
CA ASP A 49 -23.94 34.71 -4.06
C ASP A 49 -23.65 33.97 -5.38
N ARG A 50 -22.45 33.40 -5.51
CA ARG A 50 -22.00 32.67 -6.71
C ARG A 50 -22.24 31.16 -6.60
N LEU A 51 -22.70 30.68 -5.45
CA LEU A 51 -22.85 29.26 -5.16
C LEU A 51 -24.29 28.87 -4.91
N ASP A 52 -24.56 27.61 -5.20
CA ASP A 52 -25.83 26.95 -4.89
C ASP A 52 -26.12 26.95 -3.36
N VAL A 53 -27.39 27.06 -2.97
CA VAL A 53 -27.83 27.10 -1.55
C VAL A 53 -27.23 25.98 -0.72
N ARG A 54 -27.07 24.77 -1.29
CA ARG A 54 -26.44 23.61 -0.63
C ARG A 54 -24.98 23.82 -0.23
N TYR A 55 -24.31 24.84 -0.77
CA TYR A 55 -22.90 25.14 -0.49
C TYR A 55 -22.70 26.41 0.34
N LYS A 56 -23.76 27.08 0.75
CA LYS A 56 -23.68 28.33 1.53
C LYS A 56 -22.85 28.20 2.82
N GLU A 57 -23.04 27.12 3.58
CA GLU A 57 -22.26 26.89 4.79
C GLU A 57 -20.75 26.79 4.50
N LYS A 58 -20.37 26.15 3.39
CA LYS A 58 -18.97 26.07 2.96
C LYS A 58 -18.45 27.43 2.48
N ALA A 59 -19.25 28.19 1.78
CA ALA A 59 -18.90 29.54 1.36
C ALA A 59 -18.62 30.44 2.56
N GLN A 60 -19.47 30.40 3.58
CA GLN A 60 -19.27 31.14 4.83
C GLN A 60 -17.98 30.75 5.56
N LYS A 61 -17.68 29.44 5.65
CA LYS A 61 -16.40 28.96 6.23
C LYS A 61 -15.21 29.50 5.44
N LEU A 62 -15.25 29.48 4.12
CA LEU A 62 -14.22 30.04 3.26
C LEU A 62 -14.08 31.56 3.42
N GLN A 63 -15.19 32.30 3.54
CA GLN A 63 -15.15 33.75 3.76
C GLN A 63 -14.54 34.13 5.09
N VAL A 64 -14.83 33.38 6.16
CA VAL A 64 -14.20 33.58 7.47
C VAL A 64 -12.71 33.28 7.40
N ALA A 65 -12.32 32.12 6.86
CA ALA A 65 -10.94 31.71 6.72
C ALA A 65 -10.11 32.68 5.88
N ALA A 66 -10.67 33.19 4.75
CA ALA A 66 -9.99 34.15 3.89
C ALA A 66 -9.64 35.49 4.58
N ARG A 67 -10.37 35.84 5.65
CA ARG A 67 -10.14 37.07 6.40
C ARG A 67 -9.21 36.89 7.60
N THR A 68 -9.07 35.66 8.11
CA THR A 68 -8.39 35.39 9.38
C THR A 68 -7.09 34.61 9.22
N GLU A 69 -6.91 33.92 8.09
CA GLU A 69 -5.79 33.01 7.90
C GLU A 69 -4.67 33.60 7.03
N ASP A 70 -3.43 33.32 7.42
CA ASP A 70 -2.24 33.55 6.62
C ASP A 70 -2.03 32.38 5.65
N VAL A 71 -2.67 32.46 4.49
CA VAL A 71 -2.69 31.39 3.48
C VAL A 71 -1.29 31.03 3.00
N THR A 72 -0.44 32.05 2.77
CA THR A 72 0.92 31.85 2.29
C THR A 72 1.80 31.20 3.35
N GLY A 73 1.76 31.74 4.56
CA GLY A 73 2.54 31.19 5.69
C GLY A 73 2.11 29.77 6.05
N GLU A 74 0.81 29.40 5.95
CA GLU A 74 0.35 28.02 6.16
C GLU A 74 0.94 27.07 5.10
N TYR A 75 0.96 27.49 3.84
CA TYR A 75 1.55 26.69 2.77
C TYR A 75 3.07 26.52 2.94
N GLU A 76 3.77 27.58 3.37
CA GLU A 76 5.22 27.52 3.65
C GLU A 76 5.51 26.60 4.82
N ARG A 77 4.78 26.68 5.93
CA ARG A 77 4.89 25.77 7.07
C ARG A 77 4.65 24.31 6.68
N MET A 78 3.71 24.05 5.78
CA MET A 78 3.50 22.70 5.24
C MET A 78 4.76 22.21 4.49
N ARG A 79 5.37 23.06 3.66
CA ARG A 79 6.58 22.73 2.90
C ARG A 79 7.80 22.52 3.81
N GLU A 80 7.97 23.34 4.84
CA GLU A 80 9.03 23.20 5.84
C GLU A 80 8.97 21.85 6.57
N ARG A 81 7.77 21.28 6.69
CA ARG A 81 7.55 19.91 7.23
C ARG A 81 7.83 18.82 6.20
N GLY A 82 8.38 19.13 5.03
CA GLY A 82 8.68 18.18 3.96
C GLY A 82 7.45 17.68 3.19
N ILE A 83 6.32 18.38 3.32
CA ILE A 83 5.10 18.03 2.60
C ILE A 83 4.96 18.93 1.37
N SER A 84 4.74 18.31 0.23
CA SER A 84 4.54 19.01 -1.04
C SER A 84 3.15 18.75 -1.60
N LEU A 85 2.72 19.61 -2.55
CA LEU A 85 1.44 19.53 -3.22
C LEU A 85 1.65 19.46 -4.73
N LEU A 86 1.04 18.46 -5.35
CA LEU A 86 0.91 18.34 -6.81
C LEU A 86 -0.54 18.59 -7.24
N THR A 87 -0.69 19.14 -8.41
CA THR A 87 -1.96 19.27 -9.11
C THR A 87 -1.93 18.45 -10.40
N LEU A 88 -3.09 18.15 -10.98
CA LEU A 88 -3.19 17.50 -12.29
C LEU A 88 -2.42 18.21 -13.41
N GLN A 89 -2.11 19.50 -13.23
CA GLN A 89 -1.37 20.32 -14.20
C GLN A 89 0.16 20.24 -14.01
N ASP A 90 0.63 19.62 -12.92
CA ASP A 90 2.06 19.48 -12.68
C ASP A 90 2.63 18.33 -13.53
N ALA A 91 3.75 18.56 -14.20
CA ALA A 91 4.44 17.53 -14.99
C ALA A 91 4.86 16.32 -14.13
N ALA A 92 5.09 16.52 -12.83
CA ALA A 92 5.41 15.47 -11.88
C ALA A 92 4.18 14.72 -11.32
N TYR A 93 2.97 15.08 -11.76
CA TYR A 93 1.77 14.33 -11.34
C TYR A 93 1.76 12.95 -12.04
N PRO A 94 1.53 11.84 -11.29
CA PRO A 94 1.61 10.49 -11.87
C PRO A 94 0.65 10.30 -13.05
N ARG A 95 1.19 10.02 -14.24
CA ARG A 95 0.40 9.93 -15.49
C ARG A 95 -0.68 8.85 -15.43
N LYS A 96 -0.36 7.68 -14.84
CA LYS A 96 -1.33 6.60 -14.64
C LYS A 96 -2.53 7.06 -13.82
N LEU A 97 -2.29 7.85 -12.77
CA LEU A 97 -3.35 8.40 -11.94
C LEU A 97 -4.11 9.53 -12.64
N ALA A 98 -3.44 10.37 -13.42
CA ALA A 98 -4.08 11.44 -14.19
C ALA A 98 -5.07 10.90 -15.24
N ALA A 99 -4.82 9.70 -15.78
CA ALA A 99 -5.68 9.03 -16.74
C ALA A 99 -6.98 8.46 -16.13
N VAL A 100 -7.08 8.39 -14.80
CA VAL A 100 -8.29 7.90 -14.13
C VAL A 100 -9.39 8.96 -14.17
N ARG A 101 -10.61 8.56 -14.53
CA ARG A 101 -11.77 9.46 -14.68
C ARG A 101 -12.01 10.35 -13.45
N ASP A 102 -11.74 9.86 -12.27
CA ASP A 102 -11.93 10.56 -11.00
C ASP A 102 -10.62 10.80 -10.25
N ALA A 103 -9.54 11.07 -11.01
CA ALA A 103 -8.24 11.45 -10.45
C ALA A 103 -8.37 12.60 -9.43
N PRO A 104 -7.64 12.58 -8.32
CA PRO A 104 -7.61 13.70 -7.39
C PRO A 104 -6.95 14.91 -8.08
N TYR A 105 -7.61 16.07 -8.04
CA TYR A 105 -7.01 17.30 -8.59
C TYR A 105 -5.77 17.73 -7.83
N VAL A 106 -5.77 17.52 -6.51
CA VAL A 106 -4.66 17.80 -5.60
C VAL A 106 -4.17 16.50 -4.98
N LEU A 107 -2.86 16.32 -4.97
CA LEU A 107 -2.18 15.21 -4.30
C LEU A 107 -1.10 15.77 -3.37
N TYR A 108 -1.28 15.60 -2.07
CA TYR A 108 -0.25 15.86 -1.08
C TYR A 108 0.70 14.68 -1.02
N TYR A 109 1.99 14.94 -0.87
CA TYR A 109 2.99 13.88 -0.74
C TYR A 109 4.13 14.29 0.19
N ALA A 110 4.76 13.28 0.79
CA ALA A 110 6.00 13.39 1.55
C ALA A 110 6.92 12.22 1.20
N GLY A 111 8.22 12.39 1.36
CA GLY A 111 9.23 11.48 0.83
C GLY A 111 9.49 11.75 -0.65
N ARG A 112 9.80 10.71 -1.42
CA ARG A 112 10.07 10.79 -2.86
C ARG A 112 8.84 10.40 -3.67
N LEU A 113 8.63 11.03 -4.82
CA LEU A 113 7.68 10.52 -5.82
C LEU A 113 8.36 9.42 -6.65
N PRO A 114 7.59 8.42 -7.11
CA PRO A 114 8.15 7.39 -7.98
C PRO A 114 8.55 7.98 -9.34
N GLU A 115 9.57 7.41 -9.95
CA GLU A 115 9.91 7.67 -11.35
C GLU A 115 8.81 7.10 -12.26
N GLU A 116 8.36 7.87 -13.24
CA GLU A 116 7.17 7.55 -14.05
C GLU A 116 7.29 6.30 -14.93
N GLU A 117 8.50 5.88 -15.28
CA GLU A 117 8.74 4.80 -16.25
C GLU A 117 8.68 3.38 -15.65
N ARG A 118 8.52 3.27 -14.33
CA ARG A 118 8.49 1.97 -13.67
C ARG A 118 7.11 1.34 -13.71
N GLY A 119 7.06 0.02 -13.91
CA GLY A 119 5.87 -0.78 -13.63
C GLY A 119 5.44 -0.61 -12.17
N ALA A 120 4.15 -0.67 -11.91
CA ALA A 120 3.62 -0.51 -10.55
C ALA A 120 2.52 -1.54 -10.27
N ILE A 121 2.59 -2.19 -9.11
CA ILE A 121 1.59 -3.14 -8.63
C ILE A 121 1.02 -2.67 -7.29
N ALA A 122 -0.32 -2.67 -7.20
CA ALA A 122 -1.01 -2.54 -5.93
C ALA A 122 -1.01 -3.90 -5.22
N LEU A 123 -0.21 -4.07 -4.17
CA LEU A 123 -0.20 -5.28 -3.36
C LEU A 123 -1.15 -5.09 -2.19
N ILE A 124 -2.28 -5.83 -2.20
CA ILE A 124 -3.38 -5.64 -1.26
C ILE A 124 -3.90 -6.96 -0.68
N GLY A 125 -4.61 -6.85 0.44
CA GLY A 125 -5.25 -8.02 1.03
C GLY A 125 -5.88 -7.77 2.40
N THR A 126 -6.13 -8.87 3.10
CA THR A 126 -6.75 -8.82 4.42
C THR A 126 -5.85 -8.17 5.48
N ARG A 127 -6.47 -7.44 6.41
CA ARG A 127 -5.78 -6.87 7.58
C ARG A 127 -5.39 -7.91 8.63
N LYS A 128 -6.00 -9.10 8.60
CA LYS A 128 -5.73 -10.24 9.48
C LYS A 128 -5.35 -11.43 8.62
N CYS A 129 -4.13 -11.40 8.09
CA CYS A 129 -3.62 -12.44 7.21
C CYS A 129 -3.23 -13.70 7.98
N SER A 130 -3.25 -14.84 7.29
CA SER A 130 -2.71 -16.10 7.76
C SER A 130 -1.16 -16.07 7.73
N ALA A 131 -0.54 -17.14 8.22
CA ALA A 131 0.92 -17.34 8.07
C ALA A 131 1.30 -17.42 6.57
N TYR A 132 0.49 -18.13 5.78
CA TYR A 132 0.64 -18.21 4.33
C TYR A 132 0.57 -16.81 3.67
N GLY A 133 -0.49 -16.06 3.94
CA GLY A 133 -0.65 -14.71 3.39
C GLY A 133 0.48 -13.77 3.78
N ARG A 134 1.01 -13.89 5.02
CA ARG A 134 2.18 -13.14 5.47
C ARG A 134 3.43 -13.48 4.65
N ALA A 135 3.69 -14.78 4.44
CA ALA A 135 4.82 -15.24 3.67
C ALA A 135 4.74 -14.77 2.21
N MET A 136 3.59 -14.97 1.58
CA MET A 136 3.37 -14.56 0.18
C MET A 136 3.44 -13.04 -0.01
N ALA A 137 2.87 -12.25 0.90
CA ALA A 137 2.99 -10.79 0.83
C ALA A 137 4.45 -10.33 0.94
N GLY A 138 5.25 -10.97 1.79
CA GLY A 138 6.68 -10.72 1.91
C GLY A 138 7.44 -11.11 0.64
N GLU A 139 7.23 -12.31 0.14
CA GLU A 139 7.88 -12.84 -1.06
C GLU A 139 7.58 -12.01 -2.30
N PHE A 140 6.29 -11.79 -2.61
CA PHE A 140 5.89 -10.99 -3.75
C PHE A 140 6.33 -9.52 -3.63
N GLY A 141 6.22 -8.95 -2.42
CA GLY A 141 6.66 -7.57 -2.17
C GLY A 141 8.16 -7.38 -2.43
N ALA A 142 8.99 -8.31 -1.96
CA ALA A 142 10.44 -8.28 -2.15
C ALA A 142 10.82 -8.53 -3.62
N ALA A 143 10.36 -9.65 -4.21
CA ALA A 143 10.77 -10.06 -5.55
C ALA A 143 10.33 -9.06 -6.63
N LEU A 144 9.09 -8.54 -6.57
CA LEU A 144 8.63 -7.52 -7.50
C LEU A 144 9.43 -6.22 -7.35
N ALA A 145 9.77 -5.83 -6.12
CA ALA A 145 10.56 -4.62 -5.87
C ALA A 145 12.02 -4.78 -6.33
N GLU A 146 12.64 -5.96 -6.16
CA GLU A 146 13.96 -6.30 -6.72
C GLU A 146 13.98 -6.24 -8.24
N ALA A 147 12.88 -6.64 -8.90
CA ALA A 147 12.70 -6.50 -10.33
C ALA A 147 12.42 -5.06 -10.79
N GLY A 148 12.42 -4.08 -9.88
CA GLY A 148 12.20 -2.67 -10.18
C GLY A 148 10.73 -2.24 -10.24
N ILE A 149 9.78 -3.12 -9.88
CA ILE A 149 8.36 -2.80 -9.82
C ILE A 149 8.06 -1.99 -8.57
N LEU A 150 7.31 -0.90 -8.73
CA LEU A 150 6.82 -0.07 -7.65
C LEU A 150 5.71 -0.79 -6.87
N ILE A 151 5.88 -0.95 -5.56
CA ILE A 151 4.83 -1.51 -4.70
C ILE A 151 4.00 -0.39 -4.10
N VAL A 152 2.73 -0.30 -4.52
CA VAL A 152 1.76 0.65 -3.99
C VAL A 152 0.80 -0.05 -3.05
N SER A 153 0.53 0.52 -1.89
CA SER A 153 -0.48 -0.02 -0.99
C SER A 153 -1.02 1.02 -0.01
N GLY A 154 -1.93 0.59 0.86
CA GLY A 154 -2.62 1.46 1.78
C GLY A 154 -2.00 1.61 3.16
N MET A 155 -0.81 1.06 3.39
CA MET A 155 -0.15 1.00 4.70
C MET A 155 -1.06 0.42 5.82
N ALA A 156 -2.04 -0.40 5.44
CA ALA A 156 -2.91 -1.06 6.41
C ALA A 156 -2.17 -2.19 7.14
N ARG A 157 -2.75 -2.67 8.24
CA ARG A 157 -2.29 -3.91 8.89
C ARG A 157 -2.34 -5.07 7.90
N GLY A 158 -1.56 -6.11 8.15
CA GLY A 158 -1.56 -7.35 7.37
C GLY A 158 -0.89 -7.20 6.02
N ILE A 159 -1.50 -7.67 4.97
CA ILE A 159 -0.91 -7.82 3.64
C ILE A 159 -0.27 -6.52 3.13
N ASP A 160 -0.97 -5.40 3.21
CA ASP A 160 -0.51 -4.09 2.75
C ASP A 160 0.85 -3.72 3.37
N GLY A 161 0.90 -3.67 4.71
CA GLY A 161 2.11 -3.26 5.43
C GLY A 161 3.27 -4.25 5.28
N ILE A 162 2.97 -5.55 5.21
CA ILE A 162 3.99 -6.60 5.04
C ILE A 162 4.63 -6.49 3.66
N GLY A 163 3.84 -6.37 2.60
CA GLY A 163 4.35 -6.24 1.23
C GLY A 163 5.18 -4.97 1.03
N GLN A 164 4.72 -3.83 1.57
CA GLN A 164 5.46 -2.57 1.53
C GLN A 164 6.78 -2.64 2.30
N TRP A 165 6.77 -3.26 3.48
CA TRP A 165 7.96 -3.46 4.29
C TRP A 165 8.99 -4.33 3.56
N ALA A 166 8.55 -5.45 2.99
CA ALA A 166 9.41 -6.35 2.24
C ALA A 166 10.02 -5.69 1.00
N ALA A 167 9.23 -4.89 0.28
CA ALA A 167 9.71 -4.12 -0.88
C ALA A 167 10.85 -3.15 -0.51
N LEU A 168 10.70 -2.43 0.61
CA LEU A 168 11.75 -1.53 1.10
C LEU A 168 12.96 -2.29 1.65
N GLN A 169 12.77 -3.44 2.29
CA GLN A 169 13.89 -4.29 2.75
C GLN A 169 14.72 -4.84 1.58
N ALA A 170 14.09 -5.14 0.47
CA ALA A 170 14.73 -5.58 -0.76
C ALA A 170 15.44 -4.45 -1.54
N GLY A 171 15.46 -3.23 -0.99
CA GLY A 171 16.09 -2.06 -1.64
C GLY A 171 15.26 -1.46 -2.78
N GLY A 172 14.02 -1.92 -2.97
CA GLY A 172 13.10 -1.37 -3.94
C GLY A 172 12.35 -0.14 -3.43
N TYR A 173 11.36 0.32 -4.20
CA TYR A 173 10.57 1.49 -3.84
C TYR A 173 9.13 1.11 -3.49
N SER A 174 8.58 1.72 -2.43
CA SER A 174 7.18 1.58 -2.09
C SER A 174 6.50 2.93 -1.86
N LEU A 175 5.22 3.03 -2.25
CA LEU A 175 4.39 4.21 -2.06
C LEU A 175 3.17 3.88 -1.19
N GLY A 176 3.05 4.56 -0.06
CA GLY A 176 1.89 4.50 0.82
C GLY A 176 0.81 5.49 0.38
N VAL A 177 -0.41 5.03 0.11
CA VAL A 177 -1.54 5.92 -0.16
C VAL A 177 -2.41 6.02 1.09
N PHE A 178 -2.74 7.24 1.52
CA PHE A 178 -3.39 7.47 2.80
C PHE A 178 -4.85 7.92 2.67
N GLY A 179 -5.69 7.50 3.63
CA GLY A 179 -7.06 7.99 3.82
C GLY A 179 -7.15 9.03 4.94
N CYS A 180 -6.05 9.73 5.22
CA CYS A 180 -5.89 10.83 6.19
C CYS A 180 -4.80 11.77 5.67
N GLY A 181 -4.43 12.81 6.41
CA GLY A 181 -3.28 13.63 6.07
C GLY A 181 -1.99 12.81 5.99
N VAL A 182 -1.08 13.16 5.08
CA VAL A 182 0.20 12.46 4.90
C VAL A 182 1.11 12.54 6.13
N ASP A 183 0.84 13.48 7.03
CA ASP A 183 1.53 13.72 8.30
C ASP A 183 0.98 12.88 9.47
N ILE A 184 0.02 12.01 9.22
CA ILE A 184 -0.61 11.18 10.25
C ILE A 184 -0.39 9.70 9.92
N CYS A 185 0.43 9.02 10.72
CA CYS A 185 0.60 7.57 10.62
C CYS A 185 -0.66 6.84 11.09
N TYR A 186 -1.30 6.12 10.19
CA TYR A 186 -2.43 5.27 10.53
C TYR A 186 -2.40 3.94 9.74
N PRO A 187 -2.45 2.79 10.40
CA PRO A 187 -2.50 2.60 11.86
C PRO A 187 -1.17 2.93 12.55
N SER A 188 -1.22 3.33 13.83
CA SER A 188 -0.03 3.76 14.59
C SER A 188 1.00 2.65 14.80
N GLU A 189 0.60 1.39 14.74
CA GLU A 189 1.48 0.23 14.83
C GLU A 189 2.44 0.12 13.63
N ASN A 190 2.10 0.75 12.51
CA ASN A 190 2.94 0.79 11.31
C ASN A 190 3.88 2.02 11.30
N MET A 191 4.14 2.66 12.45
CA MET A 191 5.05 3.80 12.55
C MET A 191 6.44 3.50 11.95
N PRO A 192 7.09 2.36 12.24
CA PRO A 192 8.39 2.05 11.62
C PRO A 192 8.33 1.98 10.09
N LEU A 193 7.23 1.43 9.52
CA LEU A 193 7.02 1.43 8.07
C LEU A 193 6.81 2.84 7.53
N TYR A 194 6.04 3.67 8.23
CA TYR A 194 5.80 5.06 7.85
C TYR A 194 7.10 5.87 7.78
N GLU A 195 7.94 5.78 8.80
CA GLU A 195 9.24 6.46 8.85
C GLU A 195 10.14 5.99 7.70
N ARG A 196 10.14 4.70 7.42
CA ARG A 196 10.91 4.14 6.32
C ARG A 196 10.38 4.55 4.95
N LEU A 197 9.06 4.62 4.76
CA LEU A 197 8.44 5.16 3.55
C LEU A 197 8.83 6.64 3.32
N LEU A 198 8.92 7.45 4.38
CA LEU A 198 9.37 8.83 4.26
C LEU A 198 10.84 8.95 3.85
N ALA A 199 11.70 8.04 4.32
CA ALA A 199 13.13 8.07 4.06
C ALA A 199 13.52 7.46 2.69
N GLU A 200 12.97 6.30 2.35
CA GLU A 200 13.40 5.47 1.21
C GLU A 200 12.34 5.38 0.09
N GLY A 201 11.09 5.65 0.41
CA GLY A 201 9.93 5.58 -0.48
C GLY A 201 9.17 6.90 -0.54
N GLY A 202 7.84 6.80 -0.46
CA GLY A 202 6.96 7.95 -0.38
C GLY A 202 5.60 7.63 0.23
N VAL A 203 4.91 8.68 0.64
CA VAL A 203 3.50 8.63 1.03
C VAL A 203 2.72 9.71 0.32
N CYS A 204 1.49 9.42 -0.07
CA CYS A 204 0.62 10.41 -0.70
C CYS A 204 -0.83 10.33 -0.21
N SER A 205 -1.56 11.42 -0.36
CA SER A 205 -2.96 11.54 0.01
C SER A 205 -3.66 12.65 -0.77
N GLU A 206 -4.94 12.45 -1.04
CA GLU A 206 -5.84 13.50 -1.52
C GLU A 206 -6.23 14.47 -0.39
N TYR A 207 -6.07 14.06 0.87
CA TYR A 207 -6.50 14.82 2.04
C TYR A 207 -5.40 15.75 2.54
N PRO A 208 -5.74 17.01 2.90
CA PRO A 208 -4.78 17.96 3.46
C PRO A 208 -4.11 17.42 4.73
N PRO A 209 -2.87 17.86 5.02
CA PRO A 209 -2.22 17.60 6.30
C PRO A 209 -3.11 17.95 7.48
N GLY A 210 -3.01 17.20 8.57
CA GLY A 210 -3.87 17.33 9.76
C GLY A 210 -5.25 16.69 9.63
N THR A 211 -5.62 16.13 8.46
CA THR A 211 -6.90 15.41 8.31
C THR A 211 -6.86 14.10 9.09
N ALA A 212 -7.68 14.00 10.14
CA ALA A 212 -7.77 12.80 10.98
C ALA A 212 -8.29 11.58 10.20
N PRO A 213 -7.81 10.35 10.48
CA PRO A 213 -8.30 9.12 9.87
C PRO A 213 -9.76 8.87 10.27
N ARG A 214 -10.61 8.63 9.29
CA ARG A 214 -12.04 8.29 9.47
C ARG A 214 -12.40 7.15 8.53
N ALA A 215 -13.24 6.22 9.00
CA ALA A 215 -13.63 5.04 8.23
C ALA A 215 -14.15 5.38 6.83
N ALA A 216 -14.90 6.47 6.68
CA ALA A 216 -15.47 6.93 5.42
C ALA A 216 -14.43 7.42 4.39
N LEU A 217 -13.18 7.69 4.80
CA LEU A 217 -12.12 8.22 3.91
C LEU A 217 -11.30 7.11 3.23
N PHE A 218 -11.33 5.88 3.77
CA PHE A 218 -10.54 4.77 3.21
C PHE A 218 -11.09 4.20 1.90
N PRO A 219 -12.41 3.96 1.73
CA PRO A 219 -12.91 3.46 0.46
C PRO A 219 -12.65 4.41 -0.72
N PRO A 220 -12.91 5.72 -0.66
CA PRO A 220 -12.59 6.63 -1.75
C PRO A 220 -11.09 6.68 -2.10
N ARG A 221 -10.19 6.51 -1.11
CA ARG A 221 -8.76 6.49 -1.29
C ARG A 221 -8.30 5.34 -2.18
N ASN A 222 -8.98 4.17 -2.13
CA ASN A 222 -8.55 2.96 -2.84
C ASN A 222 -8.46 3.16 -4.36
N ARG A 223 -9.26 4.08 -4.96
CA ARG A 223 -9.14 4.44 -6.37
C ARG A 223 -7.77 5.04 -6.74
N ILE A 224 -7.10 5.65 -5.76
CA ILE A 224 -5.76 6.21 -5.96
C ILE A 224 -4.74 5.08 -5.94
N ILE A 225 -4.92 4.06 -5.09
CA ILE A 225 -4.05 2.88 -5.06
C ILE A 225 -4.08 2.19 -6.43
N SER A 226 -5.26 1.80 -6.91
CA SER A 226 -5.40 1.16 -8.21
C SER A 226 -5.01 2.09 -9.37
N GLY A 227 -5.34 3.38 -9.28
CA GLY A 227 -5.05 4.37 -10.31
C GLY A 227 -3.55 4.64 -10.55
N LEU A 228 -2.72 4.42 -9.54
CA LEU A 228 -1.25 4.55 -9.62
C LEU A 228 -0.58 3.33 -10.26
N CYS A 229 -1.31 2.21 -10.45
CA CYS A 229 -0.74 0.92 -10.80
C CYS A 229 -1.14 0.44 -12.20
N ASP A 230 -0.38 -0.50 -12.72
CA ASP A 230 -0.72 -1.26 -13.92
C ASP A 230 -1.68 -2.41 -13.59
N GLY A 231 -1.53 -3.00 -12.40
CA GLY A 231 -2.38 -4.07 -11.90
C GLY A 231 -2.51 -4.09 -10.38
N VAL A 232 -3.42 -4.94 -9.91
CA VAL A 232 -3.71 -5.16 -8.50
C VAL A 232 -3.53 -6.63 -8.15
N LEU A 233 -2.61 -6.92 -7.24
CA LEU A 233 -2.33 -8.26 -6.74
C LEU A 233 -3.02 -8.47 -5.40
N VAL A 234 -3.91 -9.46 -5.33
CA VAL A 234 -4.65 -9.84 -4.13
C VAL A 234 -4.07 -11.11 -3.52
N ILE A 235 -3.44 -10.99 -2.36
CA ILE A 235 -2.80 -12.13 -1.67
C ILE A 235 -3.82 -12.96 -0.88
N GLU A 236 -4.66 -12.32 -0.08
CA GLU A 236 -5.74 -12.96 0.67
C GLU A 236 -6.94 -12.02 0.78
N ALA A 237 -8.13 -12.56 0.54
CA ALA A 237 -9.38 -11.83 0.72
C ALA A 237 -10.51 -12.76 1.17
N LYS A 238 -11.31 -12.29 2.15
CA LYS A 238 -12.60 -12.93 2.48
C LYS A 238 -13.62 -12.66 1.38
N GLU A 239 -14.69 -13.45 1.36
CA GLU A 239 -15.81 -13.26 0.42
C GLU A 239 -16.38 -11.83 0.44
N ARG A 240 -16.47 -11.22 1.62
CA ARG A 240 -16.86 -9.82 1.82
C ARG A 240 -15.71 -9.08 2.48
N SER A 241 -14.94 -8.36 1.68
CA SER A 241 -13.73 -7.67 2.12
C SER A 241 -13.65 -6.27 1.52
N GLY A 242 -13.13 -5.32 2.28
CA GLY A 242 -12.78 -4.00 1.76
C GLY A 242 -11.71 -4.05 0.65
N THR A 243 -10.94 -5.14 0.57
CA THR A 243 -9.99 -5.41 -0.51
C THR A 243 -10.70 -5.49 -1.87
N LEU A 244 -11.89 -6.09 -1.92
CA LEU A 244 -12.68 -6.23 -3.16
C LEU A 244 -13.15 -4.87 -3.70
N ILE A 245 -13.34 -3.87 -2.85
CA ILE A 245 -13.65 -2.49 -3.30
C ILE A 245 -12.50 -1.93 -4.15
N THR A 246 -11.24 -2.22 -3.78
CA THR A 246 -10.09 -1.81 -4.58
C THR A 246 -10.02 -2.54 -5.91
N VAL A 247 -10.39 -3.83 -5.93
CA VAL A 247 -10.49 -4.64 -7.16
C VAL A 247 -11.57 -4.08 -8.09
N ASP A 248 -12.76 -3.77 -7.58
CA ASP A 248 -13.84 -3.18 -8.38
C ASP A 248 -13.38 -1.86 -9.03
N MET A 249 -12.69 -1.01 -8.26
CA MET A 249 -12.12 0.24 -8.77
C MET A 249 -11.02 0.00 -9.82
N ALA A 250 -10.18 -1.02 -9.64
CA ALA A 250 -9.15 -1.42 -10.59
C ALA A 250 -9.77 -1.82 -11.95
N LEU A 251 -10.82 -2.65 -11.91
CA LEU A 251 -11.55 -3.08 -13.11
C LEU A 251 -12.23 -1.90 -13.82
N GLU A 252 -12.86 -0.98 -13.08
CA GLU A 252 -13.42 0.26 -13.65
C GLU A 252 -12.36 1.16 -14.30
N GLN A 253 -11.11 1.06 -13.86
CA GLN A 253 -9.97 1.81 -14.38
C GLN A 253 -9.21 1.06 -15.49
N GLY A 254 -9.66 -0.16 -15.86
CA GLY A 254 -9.01 -0.99 -16.88
C GLY A 254 -7.65 -1.53 -16.42
N ARG A 255 -7.49 -1.79 -15.11
CA ARG A 255 -6.26 -2.38 -14.54
C ARG A 255 -6.39 -3.88 -14.46
N GLU A 256 -5.27 -4.57 -14.66
CA GLU A 256 -5.21 -6.02 -14.50
C GLU A 256 -5.42 -6.43 -13.03
N VAL A 257 -5.99 -7.60 -12.82
CA VAL A 257 -6.22 -8.16 -11.49
C VAL A 257 -5.58 -9.53 -11.40
N TYR A 258 -4.65 -9.66 -10.46
CA TYR A 258 -3.94 -10.89 -10.12
C TYR A 258 -4.44 -11.39 -8.78
N ALA A 259 -4.59 -12.69 -8.62
CA ALA A 259 -5.01 -13.27 -7.36
C ALA A 259 -4.26 -14.57 -7.05
N LEU A 260 -3.76 -14.67 -5.81
CA LEU A 260 -3.20 -15.92 -5.33
C LEU A 260 -4.31 -16.93 -5.04
N PRO A 261 -4.21 -18.18 -5.57
CA PRO A 261 -5.13 -19.24 -5.19
C PRO A 261 -4.87 -19.69 -3.75
N GLY A 262 -5.89 -20.29 -3.16
CA GLY A 262 -5.75 -20.93 -1.87
C GLY A 262 -6.79 -22.04 -1.70
N ARG A 263 -6.76 -22.71 -0.54
CA ARG A 263 -7.63 -23.85 -0.29
C ARG A 263 -9.11 -23.43 -0.31
N ALA A 264 -9.97 -24.26 -0.89
CA ALA A 264 -11.40 -24.01 -0.95
C ALA A 264 -12.06 -23.89 0.43
N THR A 265 -11.46 -24.49 1.46
CA THR A 265 -11.92 -24.45 2.85
C THR A 265 -11.46 -23.24 3.64
N ASP A 266 -10.49 -22.47 3.12
CA ASP A 266 -9.88 -21.36 3.84
C ASP A 266 -10.68 -20.08 3.59
N ALA A 267 -11.27 -19.54 4.64
CA ALA A 267 -12.09 -18.33 4.58
C ALA A 267 -11.37 -17.10 4.01
N LEU A 268 -10.04 -17.04 4.10
CA LEU A 268 -9.21 -15.96 3.56
C LEU A 268 -8.89 -16.13 2.07
N SER A 269 -9.10 -17.33 1.52
CA SER A 269 -8.88 -17.63 0.09
C SER A 269 -10.14 -17.52 -0.75
N VAL A 270 -11.33 -17.50 -0.12
CA VAL A 270 -12.61 -17.47 -0.84
C VAL A 270 -12.71 -16.29 -1.80
N GLY A 271 -12.27 -15.10 -1.38
CA GLY A 271 -12.28 -13.90 -2.23
C GLY A 271 -11.36 -14.04 -3.43
N CYS A 272 -10.11 -14.49 -3.23
CA CYS A 272 -9.14 -14.71 -4.31
C CYS A 272 -9.62 -15.77 -5.29
N ASN A 273 -10.07 -16.94 -4.82
CA ASN A 273 -10.62 -18.02 -5.65
C ASN A 273 -11.85 -17.56 -6.46
N ARG A 274 -12.68 -16.67 -5.87
CA ARG A 274 -13.79 -16.06 -6.59
C ARG A 274 -13.33 -15.09 -7.68
N LEU A 275 -12.32 -14.26 -7.41
CA LEU A 275 -11.73 -13.36 -8.42
C LEU A 275 -11.17 -14.13 -9.59
N ILE A 276 -10.41 -15.21 -9.35
CA ILE A 276 -9.88 -16.10 -10.39
C ILE A 276 -11.02 -16.67 -11.24
N ARG A 277 -12.08 -17.15 -10.62
CA ARG A 277 -13.27 -17.67 -11.35
C ARG A 277 -13.98 -16.58 -12.17
N GLN A 278 -13.82 -15.30 -11.79
CA GLN A 278 -14.38 -14.14 -12.48
C GLN A 278 -13.46 -13.59 -13.58
N GLY A 279 -12.29 -14.19 -13.78
CA GLY A 279 -11.35 -13.82 -14.84
C GLY A 279 -10.10 -13.10 -14.37
N ALA A 280 -9.87 -12.96 -13.06
CA ALA A 280 -8.58 -12.48 -12.57
C ALA A 280 -7.49 -13.52 -12.91
N ALA A 281 -6.30 -13.04 -13.28
CA ALA A 281 -5.16 -13.91 -13.55
C ALA A 281 -4.76 -14.65 -12.25
N LEU A 282 -4.70 -15.98 -12.34
CA LEU A 282 -4.19 -16.82 -11.27
C LEU A 282 -2.67 -16.71 -11.30
N VAL A 283 -2.06 -16.32 -10.19
CA VAL A 283 -0.61 -16.27 -10.04
C VAL A 283 -0.17 -17.04 -8.79
N THR A 284 0.92 -17.78 -8.92
CA THR A 284 1.50 -18.60 -7.85
C THR A 284 2.93 -18.17 -7.50
N SER A 285 3.55 -17.35 -8.36
CA SER A 285 4.88 -16.80 -8.16
C SER A 285 4.98 -15.34 -8.63
N PRO A 286 5.97 -14.58 -8.11
CA PRO A 286 6.23 -13.20 -8.57
C PRO A 286 6.58 -13.11 -10.05
N GLU A 287 7.25 -14.13 -10.62
CA GLU A 287 7.68 -14.19 -12.01
C GLU A 287 6.48 -14.15 -12.95
N GLU A 288 5.38 -14.85 -12.62
CA GLU A 288 4.14 -14.83 -13.40
C GLU A 288 3.54 -13.41 -13.49
N VAL A 289 3.63 -12.62 -12.41
CA VAL A 289 3.20 -11.22 -12.43
C VAL A 289 4.12 -10.37 -13.32
N LEU A 290 5.43 -10.63 -13.29
CA LEU A 290 6.41 -9.92 -14.12
C LEU A 290 6.23 -10.23 -15.62
N GLU A 291 5.95 -11.47 -15.97
CA GLU A 291 5.64 -11.89 -17.35
C GLU A 291 4.39 -11.18 -17.88
N GLU A 292 3.32 -11.15 -17.11
CA GLU A 292 2.07 -10.47 -17.46
C GLU A 292 2.24 -8.96 -17.61
N LEU A 293 3.08 -8.32 -16.79
CA LEU A 293 3.38 -6.90 -16.89
C LEU A 293 4.24 -6.54 -18.11
N GLN A 294 4.77 -7.53 -18.85
CA GLN A 294 5.76 -7.32 -19.92
C GLN A 294 6.91 -6.42 -19.45
N ALA A 295 7.25 -6.50 -18.16
CA ALA A 295 8.35 -5.75 -17.59
C ALA A 295 9.65 -6.32 -18.18
N GLU A 296 10.21 -5.65 -19.21
CA GLU A 296 11.60 -5.89 -19.59
C GLU A 296 12.47 -5.68 -18.35
N PRO A 297 13.37 -6.62 -18.00
CA PRO A 297 14.29 -6.41 -16.89
C PRO A 297 15.07 -5.14 -17.16
N THR A 298 14.83 -4.09 -16.39
CA THR A 298 15.56 -2.84 -16.48
C THR A 298 17.05 -3.14 -16.28
N ARG A 299 17.80 -3.18 -17.37
CA ARG A 299 19.26 -3.24 -17.36
C ARG A 299 19.85 -1.92 -16.85
N SER A 300 19.61 -1.61 -15.60
CA SER A 300 20.41 -0.67 -14.83
C SER A 300 20.44 -1.06 -13.37
N ALA A 301 20.66 -2.34 -13.12
CA ALA A 301 21.35 -2.69 -11.91
C ALA A 301 22.82 -2.36 -12.19
N SER A 302 23.34 -1.26 -11.62
CA SER A 302 24.69 -1.31 -11.09
C SER A 302 24.81 -2.71 -10.49
N ALA A 303 25.82 -3.45 -10.88
CA ALA A 303 26.08 -4.77 -10.33
C ALA A 303 26.19 -4.66 -8.80
N ALA A 304 25.07 -4.61 -8.14
CA ALA A 304 24.91 -5.11 -6.80
C ALA A 304 25.26 -6.59 -6.99
N VAL A 305 26.50 -6.90 -6.63
CA VAL A 305 26.96 -8.24 -6.42
C VAL A 305 25.79 -8.97 -5.78
N CYS A 306 25.18 -9.85 -6.56
CA CYS A 306 24.34 -10.92 -6.03
C CYS A 306 25.31 -11.68 -5.12
N VAL A 307 25.39 -11.24 -3.88
CA VAL A 307 25.87 -12.10 -2.81
C VAL A 307 24.80 -13.17 -2.80
N GLN A 308 25.08 -14.26 -3.54
CA GLN A 308 24.56 -15.54 -3.17
C GLN A 308 24.93 -15.68 -1.68
N GLN A 309 24.06 -15.16 -0.82
CA GLN A 309 24.00 -15.63 0.56
C GLN A 309 23.62 -17.09 0.38
N SER A 310 24.68 -17.92 0.34
CA SER A 310 24.54 -19.34 0.46
C SER A 310 23.56 -19.54 1.63
N LEU A 311 22.40 -20.10 1.31
CA LEU A 311 21.45 -20.59 2.26
C LEU A 311 22.22 -21.57 3.15
N PHE A 312 22.72 -21.11 4.29
CA PHE A 312 23.10 -22.01 5.36
C PHE A 312 21.79 -22.60 5.89
N LEU A 313 21.24 -23.55 5.12
CA LEU A 313 20.21 -24.42 5.66
C LEU A 313 20.81 -25.11 6.88
N PRO A 314 20.11 -25.07 8.02
CA PRO A 314 20.61 -25.76 9.19
C PRO A 314 20.87 -27.23 8.83
N GLU A 315 22.05 -27.73 9.18
CA GLU A 315 22.44 -29.13 8.95
C GLU A 315 21.85 -30.05 10.03
N GLY A 316 21.74 -31.34 9.73
CA GLY A 316 21.22 -32.34 10.66
C GLY A 316 19.72 -32.25 10.90
N LEU A 317 19.30 -32.65 12.10
CA LEU A 317 17.89 -32.76 12.47
C LEU A 317 17.07 -31.47 12.22
N PRO A 318 17.54 -30.25 12.52
CA PRO A 318 16.81 -29.03 12.18
C PRO A 318 16.59 -28.86 10.68
N GLY A 319 17.59 -29.13 9.87
CA GLY A 319 17.46 -29.04 8.38
C GLY A 319 16.53 -30.09 7.80
N GLU A 320 16.49 -31.28 8.38
CA GLU A 320 15.53 -32.32 8.00
C GLU A 320 14.10 -31.95 8.39
N LEU A 321 13.91 -31.39 9.59
CA LEU A 321 12.61 -30.90 10.05
C LEU A 321 12.10 -29.72 9.22
N LEU A 322 12.97 -28.83 8.78
CA LEU A 322 12.62 -27.70 7.94
C LEU A 322 11.98 -28.13 6.62
N LYS A 323 12.41 -29.24 6.04
CA LYS A 323 11.85 -29.83 4.82
C LYS A 323 10.46 -30.45 5.00
N LEU A 324 10.08 -30.76 6.24
CA LEU A 324 8.78 -31.35 6.59
C LEU A 324 7.73 -30.29 7.00
N LEU A 325 8.19 -29.08 7.28
CA LEU A 325 7.32 -27.95 7.60
C LEU A 325 6.83 -27.30 6.31
N ASP A 326 5.58 -26.85 6.36
CA ASP A 326 4.98 -25.96 5.39
C ASP A 326 4.25 -24.81 6.13
N TYR A 327 3.55 -23.95 5.41
CA TYR A 327 2.81 -22.83 6.01
C TYR A 327 1.54 -23.27 6.78
N THR A 328 1.23 -24.57 6.81
CA THR A 328 0.13 -25.12 7.60
C THR A 328 0.65 -25.55 8.95
N PRO A 329 0.11 -25.06 10.08
CA PRO A 329 0.54 -25.51 11.40
C PRO A 329 0.33 -27.02 11.55
N LYS A 330 1.43 -27.74 11.84
CA LYS A 330 1.44 -29.19 12.08
C LYS A 330 1.72 -29.47 13.56
N PRO A 331 0.88 -30.22 14.24
CA PRO A 331 1.15 -30.68 15.60
C PRO A 331 2.36 -31.62 15.63
N LEU A 332 2.99 -31.72 16.80
CA LEU A 332 4.24 -32.47 16.99
C LEU A 332 4.10 -33.95 16.60
N GLU A 333 2.96 -34.55 16.84
CA GLU A 333 2.66 -35.93 16.51
C GLU A 333 2.72 -36.19 15.00
N LEU A 334 2.12 -35.29 14.21
CA LEU A 334 2.16 -35.39 12.74
C LEU A 334 3.58 -35.18 12.20
N LEU A 335 4.37 -34.28 12.80
CA LEU A 335 5.75 -34.07 12.40
C LEU A 335 6.62 -35.28 12.73
N GLN A 336 6.35 -35.98 13.85
CA GLN A 336 7.04 -37.21 14.23
C GLN A 336 6.75 -38.34 13.25
N GLU A 337 5.49 -38.46 12.81
CA GLU A 337 5.07 -39.48 11.85
C GLU A 337 5.69 -39.19 10.47
N ALA A 338 5.58 -37.95 9.99
CA ALA A 338 6.19 -37.50 8.74
C ALA A 338 7.71 -37.69 8.72
N TYR A 339 8.40 -37.45 9.86
CA TYR A 339 9.83 -37.66 9.96
C TYR A 339 10.19 -39.15 9.84
N ARG A 340 9.44 -40.04 10.53
CA ARG A 340 9.66 -41.49 10.43
C ARG A 340 9.47 -42.01 9.01
N GLU A 341 8.46 -41.51 8.31
CA GLU A 341 8.19 -41.91 6.94
C GLU A 341 9.28 -41.45 5.97
N ALA A 342 9.72 -40.18 6.13
CA ALA A 342 10.69 -39.57 5.21
C ALA A 342 12.14 -40.13 5.41
N TYR A 343 12.56 -40.27 6.67
CA TYR A 343 13.97 -40.59 7.00
C TYR A 343 14.21 -42.01 7.52
N LYS A 344 13.12 -42.76 7.77
CA LYS A 344 13.17 -44.17 8.26
C LYS A 344 14.01 -44.36 9.52
N THR A 345 14.27 -43.29 10.26
CA THR A 345 15.03 -43.26 11.51
C THR A 345 14.13 -42.88 12.67
N PRO A 346 14.27 -43.55 13.84
CA PRO A 346 13.53 -43.16 15.03
C PRO A 346 14.05 -41.81 15.55
N VAL A 347 13.12 -40.88 15.79
CA VAL A 347 13.41 -39.62 16.45
C VAL A 347 12.65 -39.52 17.76
N THR A 348 13.33 -39.05 18.80
CA THR A 348 12.67 -38.83 20.11
C THR A 348 11.89 -37.53 20.11
N VAL A 349 10.80 -37.48 20.90
CA VAL A 349 10.01 -36.27 21.08
C VAL A 349 10.89 -35.10 21.55
N SER A 350 11.83 -35.35 22.45
CA SER A 350 12.79 -34.36 22.94
C SER A 350 13.69 -33.83 21.82
N GLY A 351 14.17 -34.69 20.92
CA GLY A 351 14.96 -34.29 19.75
C GLY A 351 14.19 -33.42 18.79
N LEU A 352 12.94 -33.81 18.46
CA LEU A 352 12.05 -33.02 17.64
C LEU A 352 11.78 -31.63 18.23
N CYS A 353 11.43 -31.57 19.51
CA CYS A 353 11.20 -30.29 20.20
C CYS A 353 12.47 -29.41 20.16
N HIS A 354 13.65 -29.98 20.40
CA HIS A 354 14.89 -29.23 20.35
C HIS A 354 15.17 -28.67 18.93
N GLY A 355 15.05 -29.50 17.89
CA GLY A 355 15.23 -29.06 16.51
C GLY A 355 14.22 -28.01 16.08
N LEU A 356 12.95 -28.15 16.44
CA LEU A 356 11.90 -27.16 16.14
C LEU A 356 12.12 -25.85 16.90
N LEU A 357 12.56 -25.88 18.14
CA LEU A 357 12.93 -24.68 18.90
C LEU A 357 14.13 -23.95 18.29
N GLN A 358 15.11 -24.67 17.77
CA GLN A 358 16.23 -24.07 17.03
C GLN A 358 15.74 -23.37 15.76
N LEU A 359 14.83 -23.98 15.01
CA LEU A 359 14.23 -23.38 13.83
C LEU A 359 13.40 -22.14 14.18
N CYS A 360 12.66 -22.17 15.29
CA CYS A 360 11.92 -21.00 15.78
C CYS A 360 12.85 -19.86 16.20
N ALA A 361 13.92 -20.18 16.94
CA ALA A 361 14.92 -19.19 17.37
C ALA A 361 15.68 -18.57 16.19
N ALA A 362 15.91 -19.35 15.14
CA ALA A 362 16.54 -18.89 13.91
C ALA A 362 15.56 -18.21 12.92
N GLY A 363 14.27 -18.10 13.28
CA GLY A 363 13.26 -17.44 12.45
C GLY A 363 12.73 -18.26 11.27
N TYR A 364 13.13 -19.51 11.11
CA TYR A 364 12.64 -20.39 10.03
C TYR A 364 11.25 -20.98 10.29
N ALA A 365 10.88 -21.16 11.54
CA ALA A 365 9.60 -21.72 11.94
C ALA A 365 8.89 -20.85 12.98
N GLY A 366 7.56 -20.93 13.00
CA GLY A 366 6.71 -20.34 14.04
C GLY A 366 5.93 -21.43 14.78
N GLN A 367 5.45 -21.10 16.00
CA GLN A 367 4.61 -21.98 16.80
C GLN A 367 3.28 -21.30 17.13
N THR A 368 2.19 -22.04 17.00
CA THR A 368 0.86 -21.61 17.43
C THR A 368 0.07 -22.79 17.99
N ALA A 369 -0.47 -22.65 19.20
CA ALA A 369 -1.25 -23.70 19.88
C ALA A 369 -0.58 -25.10 19.87
N GLY A 370 0.75 -25.15 20.03
CA GLY A 370 1.51 -26.42 20.04
C GLY A 370 1.81 -27.01 18.66
N ALA A 371 1.40 -26.34 17.57
CA ALA A 371 1.70 -26.73 16.20
C ALA A 371 2.78 -25.80 15.59
N TYR A 372 3.59 -26.34 14.69
CA TYR A 372 4.73 -25.65 14.06
C TYR A 372 4.49 -25.46 12.56
N TYR A 373 4.97 -24.32 12.01
CA TYR A 373 4.82 -23.96 10.60
C TYR A 373 6.00 -23.11 10.10
N LEU A 374 6.21 -23.04 8.77
CA LEU A 374 7.20 -22.13 8.16
C LEU A 374 6.79 -20.68 8.33
N THR A 375 7.72 -19.80 8.67
CA THR A 375 7.44 -18.37 8.84
C THR A 375 7.65 -17.54 7.58
N GLY A 376 8.39 -18.03 6.59
CA GLY A 376 8.73 -17.28 5.39
C GLY A 376 9.64 -16.06 5.61
N VAL A 377 9.98 -15.74 6.84
CA VAL A 377 10.80 -14.57 7.21
C VAL A 377 12.13 -15.05 7.76
N ARG A 378 13.23 -14.76 7.05
CA ARG A 378 14.55 -14.79 7.63
C ARG A 378 14.73 -13.52 8.43
N HIS A 379 14.75 -13.62 9.75
CA HIS A 379 15.31 -12.54 10.56
C HIS A 379 16.84 -12.70 10.55
N THR A 380 17.50 -11.76 9.89
CA THR A 380 18.92 -11.47 10.11
C THR A 380 19.05 -10.61 11.35
#